data_083055ad4f27f0a2e83488d17a05d5bc
#
_entry.id   083055ad4f27f0a2e83488d17a05d5bc
#
_cell.length_a   1.000
_cell.length_b   1.000
_cell.length_c   1.000
_cell.angle_alpha   90.00
_cell.angle_beta   90.00
_cell.angle_gamma   90.00
#
_symmetry.space_group_name_H-M   'P 1'
#
loop_
_entity.id
_entity.type
_entity.pdbx_description
1 polymer ?
#
loop_
_entity_poly.entity_id
_entity_poly.type
_entity_poly.pdbx_seq_one_letter_code
_entity_poly.pdbx_strand_id
1 'polypeptide(L)'
;GNGSTMGGVIVDAGNFDWSSGKFPEFTTPSDGYHGLVLHDVLGPAAYIAKVRIEGLRDLGAAISPFNAFQIIQGLETLEIRMKKHSENALALAEWLEAHEDVAWVNYPGLKSSKYNELAKKYLPEGQSGILAFGLKGGFDAGKTVADETKLFALVANFGDSKSLVIHPASTTHQQLTPEEQASTGVTPDLIRLSVGLENVEDLKADLQQAFDKV
;
A
#
# COMPACT_ATOMS: atom_id res chain seq x y z
N GLY A 1 8.93 -5.77 -5.20
CA GLY A 1 8.79 -7.21 -5.40
C GLY A 1 7.95 -7.60 -6.60
N ASN A 2 7.39 -6.64 -7.36
CA ASN A 2 6.59 -6.89 -8.59
C ASN A 2 5.41 -7.87 -8.38
N GLY A 3 4.90 -8.02 -7.16
CA GLY A 3 3.88 -9.01 -6.82
C GLY A 3 4.40 -10.44 -6.67
N SER A 4 5.70 -10.70 -6.88
CA SER A 4 6.28 -12.04 -6.86
C SER A 4 7.07 -12.37 -5.60
N THR A 5 7.50 -11.37 -4.83
CA THR A 5 8.25 -11.54 -3.59
C THR A 5 8.00 -10.42 -2.61
N MET A 6 8.21 -10.69 -1.33
CA MET A 6 8.10 -9.72 -0.25
C MET A 6 9.42 -9.59 0.51
N GLY A 7 9.65 -8.40 1.02
CA GLY A 7 10.73 -8.07 1.93
C GLY A 7 10.41 -6.78 2.64
N GLY A 8 11.25 -6.40 3.59
CA GLY A 8 11.10 -5.17 4.34
C GLY A 8 12.45 -4.61 4.75
N VAL A 9 12.44 -3.37 5.21
CA VAL A 9 13.60 -2.69 5.75
C VAL A 9 13.21 -1.92 7.01
N ILE A 10 14.08 -1.96 8.00
CA ILE A 10 13.97 -1.13 9.20
C ILE A 10 15.09 -0.11 9.15
N VAL A 11 14.73 1.18 9.22
CA VAL A 11 15.68 2.29 9.26
C VAL A 11 15.53 2.99 10.61
N ASP A 12 16.63 3.09 11.34
CA ASP A 12 16.69 3.76 12.63
C ASP A 12 17.65 4.95 12.56
N ALA A 13 17.16 6.14 12.92
CA ALA A 13 17.97 7.35 12.97
C ALA A 13 18.90 7.40 14.20
N GLY A 14 18.73 6.52 15.17
CA GLY A 14 19.52 6.45 16.40
C GLY A 14 19.33 7.67 17.32
N ASN A 15 18.24 8.40 17.20
CA ASN A 15 17.97 9.61 17.98
C ASN A 15 16.74 9.53 18.88
N PHE A 16 16.12 8.36 19.00
CA PHE A 16 15.00 8.14 19.89
C PHE A 16 15.48 7.88 21.33
N ASP A 17 14.81 8.53 22.29
CA ASP A 17 15.10 8.34 23.74
C ASP A 17 14.42 7.07 24.27
N TRP A 18 15.17 5.96 24.25
CA TRP A 18 14.73 4.68 24.81
C TRP A 18 14.70 4.68 26.35
N SER A 19 15.30 5.67 27.02
CA SER A 19 15.34 5.80 28.48
C SER A 19 14.09 6.44 29.10
N SER A 20 13.10 6.77 28.31
CA SER A 20 11.86 7.47 28.71
C SER A 20 10.97 6.70 29.70
N GLY A 21 11.32 5.47 30.07
CA GLY A 21 10.56 4.58 30.96
C GLY A 21 9.40 3.82 30.29
N LYS A 22 9.10 4.10 29.02
CA LYS A 22 8.04 3.41 28.27
C LYS A 22 8.49 2.08 27.65
N PHE A 23 9.80 1.86 27.59
CA PHE A 23 10.43 0.72 26.92
C PHE A 23 11.42 0.04 27.86
N PRO A 24 10.95 -0.66 28.90
CA PRO A 24 11.81 -1.26 29.93
C PRO A 24 12.79 -2.29 29.35
N GLU A 25 12.44 -2.93 28.22
CA GLU A 25 13.29 -3.90 27.54
C GLU A 25 14.63 -3.34 27.02
N PHE A 26 14.80 -2.01 27.01
CA PHE A 26 16.07 -1.36 26.68
C PHE A 26 16.86 -0.91 27.90
N THR A 27 16.18 -0.71 29.04
CA THR A 27 16.73 -0.07 30.25
C THR A 27 16.82 -1.00 31.47
N THR A 28 16.32 -2.24 31.32
CA THR A 28 16.46 -3.27 32.38
C THR A 28 17.48 -4.31 31.96
N PRO A 29 18.13 -4.99 32.98
CA PRO A 29 19.05 -6.08 32.70
C PRO A 29 18.39 -7.20 31.88
N SER A 30 19.07 -7.67 30.85
CA SER A 30 18.64 -8.79 30.02
C SER A 30 19.25 -10.08 30.51
N ASP A 31 18.44 -11.02 31.00
CA ASP A 31 18.91 -12.31 31.53
C ASP A 31 19.63 -13.15 30.47
N GLY A 32 19.11 -13.12 29.22
CA GLY A 32 19.74 -13.84 28.11
C GLY A 32 21.11 -13.29 27.67
N TYR A 33 21.49 -12.11 28.17
CA TYR A 33 22.75 -11.42 27.87
C TYR A 33 23.52 -11.05 29.14
N HIS A 34 23.51 -11.94 30.15
CA HIS A 34 24.28 -11.81 31.39
C HIS A 34 24.02 -10.49 32.14
N GLY A 35 22.78 -10.01 32.14
CA GLY A 35 22.40 -8.76 32.80
C GLY A 35 22.78 -7.49 32.08
N LEU A 36 23.12 -7.55 30.78
CA LEU A 36 23.42 -6.36 29.96
C LEU A 36 22.21 -5.49 29.84
N VAL A 37 22.38 -4.18 30.05
CA VAL A 37 21.38 -3.14 29.75
C VAL A 37 21.69 -2.55 28.38
N LEU A 38 20.82 -2.80 27.41
CA LEU A 38 21.08 -2.46 26.01
C LEU A 38 21.33 -0.97 25.79
N HIS A 39 20.51 -0.11 26.42
CA HIS A 39 20.65 1.34 26.33
C HIS A 39 22.01 1.83 26.83
N ASP A 40 22.48 1.32 27.98
CA ASP A 40 23.72 1.79 28.61
C ASP A 40 24.96 1.43 27.79
N VAL A 41 24.93 0.25 27.16
CA VAL A 41 26.09 -0.25 26.39
C VAL A 41 26.10 0.22 24.94
N LEU A 42 24.93 0.34 24.31
CA LEU A 42 24.81 0.57 22.87
C LEU A 42 24.26 1.96 22.52
N GLY A 43 23.70 2.68 23.50
CA GLY A 43 23.19 4.03 23.29
C GLY A 43 22.27 4.14 22.07
N PRO A 44 22.60 5.00 21.10
CA PRO A 44 21.80 5.20 19.88
C PRO A 44 21.56 3.94 19.05
N ALA A 45 22.44 2.95 19.15
CA ALA A 45 22.32 1.69 18.38
C ALA A 45 21.49 0.62 19.11
N ALA A 46 20.95 0.89 20.29
CA ALA A 46 20.26 -0.11 21.14
C ALA A 46 19.09 -0.78 20.40
N TYR A 47 18.27 -0.02 19.68
CA TYR A 47 17.13 -0.55 18.92
C TYR A 47 17.56 -1.51 17.81
N ILE A 48 18.44 -1.04 16.92
CA ILE A 48 18.92 -1.88 15.81
C ILE A 48 19.67 -3.11 16.30
N ALA A 49 20.43 -2.98 17.38
CA ALA A 49 21.09 -4.12 17.99
C ALA A 49 20.09 -5.14 18.54
N LYS A 50 19.04 -4.70 19.25
CA LYS A 50 17.96 -5.58 19.73
C LYS A 50 17.25 -6.30 18.57
N VAL A 51 16.90 -5.59 17.51
CA VAL A 51 16.32 -6.19 16.31
C VAL A 51 17.23 -7.27 15.70
N ARG A 52 18.53 -7.03 15.65
CA ARG A 52 19.51 -8.00 15.11
C ARG A 52 19.73 -9.19 16.04
N ILE A 53 19.73 -8.98 17.35
CA ILE A 53 19.97 -10.03 18.32
C ILE A 53 18.73 -10.90 18.49
N GLU A 54 17.61 -10.31 18.85
CA GLU A 54 16.38 -11.05 19.16
C GLU A 54 15.57 -11.38 17.88
N GLY A 55 15.34 -10.40 17.01
CA GLY A 55 14.55 -10.61 15.80
C GLY A 55 15.27 -11.48 14.77
N LEU A 56 16.51 -11.14 14.45
CA LEU A 56 17.27 -11.85 13.42
C LEU A 56 17.90 -13.14 13.95
N ARG A 57 18.71 -13.04 15.02
CA ARG A 57 19.49 -14.18 15.51
C ARG A 57 18.63 -15.19 16.24
N ASP A 58 17.83 -14.76 17.21
CA ASP A 58 17.12 -15.68 18.10
C ASP A 58 15.82 -16.20 17.47
N LEU A 59 15.03 -15.34 16.84
CA LEU A 59 13.80 -15.73 16.15
C LEU A 59 14.03 -16.19 14.70
N GLY A 60 15.17 -15.84 14.09
CA GLY A 60 15.50 -16.23 12.73
C GLY A 60 14.74 -15.46 11.64
N ALA A 61 14.21 -14.27 11.93
CA ALA A 61 13.47 -13.43 10.99
C ALA A 61 14.40 -12.79 9.95
N ALA A 62 14.94 -13.60 9.04
CA ALA A 62 15.84 -13.19 7.98
C ALA A 62 15.17 -13.29 6.60
N ILE A 63 15.43 -12.33 5.72
CA ILE A 63 14.98 -12.41 4.33
C ILE A 63 15.69 -13.58 3.62
N SER A 64 14.93 -14.35 2.83
CA SER A 64 15.50 -15.36 1.94
C SER A 64 16.47 -14.70 0.93
N PRO A 65 17.65 -15.29 0.67
CA PRO A 65 18.56 -14.79 -0.37
C PRO A 65 17.90 -14.69 -1.76
N PHE A 66 16.99 -15.61 -2.07
CA PHE A 66 16.24 -15.58 -3.34
C PHE A 66 15.29 -14.37 -3.40
N ASN A 67 14.57 -14.08 -2.30
CA ASN A 67 13.72 -12.88 -2.24
C ASN A 67 14.57 -11.60 -2.32
N ALA A 68 15.71 -11.56 -1.65
CA ALA A 68 16.63 -10.42 -1.72
C ALA A 68 17.12 -10.19 -3.16
N PHE A 69 17.50 -11.27 -3.87
CA PHE A 69 17.89 -11.19 -5.28
C PHE A 69 16.77 -10.62 -6.15
N GLN A 70 15.54 -11.14 -6.01
CA GLN A 70 14.38 -10.63 -6.78
C GLN A 70 14.08 -9.15 -6.49
N ILE A 71 14.20 -8.73 -5.22
CA ILE A 71 13.99 -7.33 -4.83
C ILE A 71 15.07 -6.44 -5.47
N ILE A 72 16.34 -6.87 -5.44
CA ILE A 72 17.45 -6.13 -6.07
C ILE A 72 17.18 -5.96 -7.58
N GLN A 73 16.79 -7.02 -8.26
CA GLN A 73 16.43 -6.94 -9.68
C GLN A 73 15.24 -5.97 -9.91
N GLY A 74 14.24 -5.99 -9.03
CA GLY A 74 13.11 -5.07 -9.11
C GLY A 74 13.48 -3.60 -8.88
N LEU A 75 14.52 -3.33 -8.10
CA LEU A 75 15.00 -1.95 -7.85
C LEU A 75 15.64 -1.32 -9.09
N GLU A 76 16.27 -2.11 -9.96
CA GLU A 76 16.93 -1.61 -11.18
C GLU A 76 15.97 -0.88 -12.13
N THR A 77 14.68 -1.24 -12.12
CA THR A 77 13.64 -0.65 -12.98
C THR A 77 12.57 0.13 -12.20
N LEU A 78 12.80 0.39 -10.91
CA LEU A 78 11.76 0.96 -10.04
C LEU A 78 11.29 2.34 -10.53
N GLU A 79 12.21 3.23 -10.90
CA GLU A 79 11.89 4.57 -11.39
C GLU A 79 10.99 4.53 -12.62
N ILE A 80 11.36 3.73 -13.62
CA ILE A 80 10.60 3.57 -14.87
C ILE A 80 9.19 3.04 -14.58
N ARG A 81 9.09 2.04 -13.70
CA ARG A 81 7.79 1.47 -13.32
C ARG A 81 6.93 2.48 -12.55
N MET A 82 7.50 3.18 -11.58
CA MET A 82 6.75 4.16 -10.78
C MET A 82 6.22 5.31 -11.63
N LYS A 83 6.99 5.76 -12.61
CA LYS A 83 6.53 6.74 -13.60
C LYS A 83 5.32 6.20 -14.36
N LYS A 84 5.42 4.99 -14.92
CA LYS A 84 4.31 4.38 -15.67
C LYS A 84 3.07 4.12 -14.81
N HIS A 85 3.24 3.62 -13.58
CA HIS A 85 2.14 3.46 -12.62
C HIS A 85 1.40 4.78 -12.37
N SER A 86 2.14 5.85 -12.13
CA SER A 86 1.56 7.18 -11.85
C SER A 86 0.85 7.78 -13.07
N GLU A 87 1.44 7.63 -14.26
CA GLU A 87 0.81 8.06 -15.53
C GLU A 87 -0.52 7.33 -15.78
N ASN A 88 -0.51 6.00 -15.65
CA ASN A 88 -1.71 5.19 -15.83
C ASN A 88 -2.78 5.53 -14.77
N ALA A 89 -2.39 5.69 -13.51
CA ALA A 89 -3.31 6.02 -12.43
C ALA A 89 -3.95 7.40 -12.63
N LEU A 90 -3.19 8.40 -13.06
CA LEU A 90 -3.74 9.74 -13.36
C LEU A 90 -4.72 9.67 -14.52
N ALA A 91 -4.37 9.02 -15.62
CA ALA A 91 -5.22 8.88 -16.78
C ALA A 91 -6.53 8.13 -16.49
N LEU A 92 -6.47 7.10 -15.61
CA LEU A 92 -7.66 6.41 -15.13
C LEU A 92 -8.48 7.28 -14.18
N ALA A 93 -7.84 8.01 -13.26
CA ALA A 93 -8.55 8.88 -12.33
C ALA A 93 -9.31 9.99 -13.05
N GLU A 94 -8.71 10.61 -14.09
CA GLU A 94 -9.36 11.63 -14.92
C GLU A 94 -10.53 11.05 -15.72
N TRP A 95 -10.38 9.84 -16.27
CA TRP A 95 -11.46 9.15 -16.99
C TRP A 95 -12.61 8.77 -16.05
N LEU A 96 -12.31 8.24 -14.86
CA LEU A 96 -13.31 7.90 -13.83
C LEU A 96 -14.04 9.14 -13.31
N GLU A 97 -13.34 10.27 -13.11
CA GLU A 97 -13.95 11.51 -12.65
C GLU A 97 -15.00 12.05 -13.64
N ALA A 98 -14.81 11.78 -14.93
CA ALA A 98 -15.74 12.18 -15.99
C ALA A 98 -16.85 11.14 -16.28
N HIS A 99 -16.80 9.96 -15.66
CA HIS A 99 -17.72 8.87 -15.94
C HIS A 99 -19.06 9.05 -15.24
N GLU A 100 -20.18 8.82 -15.97
CA GLU A 100 -21.53 9.06 -15.46
C GLU A 100 -21.93 8.20 -14.25
N ASP A 101 -21.42 6.97 -14.14
CA ASP A 101 -21.73 6.04 -13.05
C ASP A 101 -20.84 6.24 -11.82
N VAL A 102 -19.80 7.06 -11.90
CA VAL A 102 -18.89 7.35 -10.81
C VAL A 102 -19.42 8.52 -9.97
N ALA A 103 -19.49 8.32 -8.66
CA ALA A 103 -19.93 9.32 -7.70
C ALA A 103 -18.80 10.23 -7.22
N TRP A 104 -17.62 9.67 -7.04
CA TRP A 104 -16.43 10.38 -6.56
C TRP A 104 -15.15 9.61 -6.90
N VAL A 105 -14.04 10.34 -7.01
CA VAL A 105 -12.69 9.77 -7.19
C VAL A 105 -11.75 10.36 -6.14
N ASN A 106 -10.95 9.51 -5.50
CA ASN A 106 -9.90 9.92 -4.58
C ASN A 106 -8.53 9.57 -5.16
N TYR A 107 -7.88 10.55 -5.75
CA TYR A 107 -6.51 10.47 -6.25
C TYR A 107 -5.84 11.85 -6.12
N PRO A 108 -4.70 11.95 -5.44
CA PRO A 108 -4.09 13.25 -5.15
C PRO A 108 -3.53 13.96 -6.39
N GLY A 109 -3.34 13.25 -7.51
CA GLY A 109 -2.93 13.84 -8.79
C GLY A 109 -4.02 14.61 -9.52
N LEU A 110 -5.30 14.39 -9.21
CA LEU A 110 -6.43 15.14 -9.81
C LEU A 110 -6.39 16.61 -9.40
N LYS A 111 -6.67 17.51 -10.34
CA LYS A 111 -6.76 18.95 -10.08
C LYS A 111 -7.87 19.31 -9.08
N SER A 112 -8.93 18.53 -9.06
CA SER A 112 -10.08 18.65 -8.15
C SER A 112 -9.75 18.16 -6.72
N SER A 113 -8.68 17.40 -6.53
CA SER A 113 -8.31 16.84 -5.24
C SER A 113 -7.88 17.94 -4.26
N LYS A 114 -8.45 17.94 -3.05
CA LYS A 114 -8.01 18.83 -1.96
C LYS A 114 -6.56 18.66 -1.56
N TYR A 115 -5.92 17.56 -1.96
CA TYR A 115 -4.52 17.24 -1.67
C TYR A 115 -3.59 17.53 -2.86
N ASN A 116 -4.08 18.06 -3.98
CA ASN A 116 -3.28 18.27 -5.19
C ASN A 116 -2.05 19.14 -4.97
N GLU A 117 -2.19 20.25 -4.23
CA GLU A 117 -1.05 21.13 -3.93
C GLU A 117 0.00 20.47 -3.01
N LEU A 118 -0.45 19.68 -2.04
CA LEU A 118 0.47 18.89 -1.21
C LEU A 118 1.15 17.78 -2.01
N ALA A 119 0.42 17.15 -2.92
CA ALA A 119 0.96 16.13 -3.82
C ALA A 119 2.05 16.71 -4.74
N LYS A 120 1.82 17.86 -5.35
CA LYS A 120 2.84 18.56 -6.14
C LYS A 120 4.09 18.89 -5.32
N LYS A 121 3.93 19.24 -4.04
CA LYS A 121 5.06 19.58 -3.15
C LYS A 121 5.87 18.36 -2.75
N TYR A 122 5.21 17.25 -2.37
CA TYR A 122 5.88 16.10 -1.76
C TYR A 122 6.08 14.93 -2.74
N LEU A 123 5.33 14.87 -3.82
CA LEU A 123 5.35 13.82 -4.84
C LEU A 123 5.40 14.43 -6.26
N PRO A 124 6.40 15.30 -6.56
CA PRO A 124 6.44 16.05 -7.82
C PRO A 124 6.55 15.16 -9.05
N GLU A 125 7.21 14.00 -8.93
CA GLU A 125 7.49 13.09 -10.04
C GLU A 125 6.35 12.09 -10.33
N GLY A 126 5.30 12.08 -9.49
CA GLY A 126 4.14 11.18 -9.67
C GLY A 126 3.45 10.86 -8.35
N GLN A 127 2.13 10.69 -8.37
CA GLN A 127 1.30 10.62 -7.18
C GLN A 127 0.82 9.20 -6.86
N SER A 128 1.67 8.18 -7.12
CA SER A 128 1.38 6.77 -6.85
C SER A 128 0.52 6.07 -7.94
N GLY A 129 0.52 4.73 -7.90
CA GLY A 129 -0.36 3.87 -8.69
C GLY A 129 -1.65 3.46 -7.98
N ILE A 130 -1.95 4.06 -6.82
CA ILE A 130 -3.14 3.71 -6.03
C ILE A 130 -4.19 4.81 -6.14
N LEU A 131 -5.41 4.43 -6.48
CA LEU A 131 -6.58 5.30 -6.45
C LEU A 131 -7.80 4.58 -5.88
N ALA A 132 -8.77 5.33 -5.43
CA ALA A 132 -10.08 4.82 -5.02
C ALA A 132 -11.19 5.65 -5.64
N PHE A 133 -12.33 5.03 -5.89
CA PHE A 133 -13.52 5.69 -6.40
C PHE A 133 -14.78 5.02 -5.86
N GLY A 134 -15.90 5.71 -5.92
CA GLY A 134 -17.21 5.19 -5.56
C GLY A 134 -18.18 5.20 -6.71
N LEU A 135 -19.04 4.19 -6.78
CA LEU A 135 -20.10 4.06 -7.79
C LEU A 135 -21.45 4.53 -7.28
N LYS A 136 -22.23 5.18 -8.14
CA LYS A 136 -23.60 5.65 -7.81
C LYS A 136 -24.55 4.51 -7.41
N GLY A 137 -24.33 3.29 -7.91
CA GLY A 137 -25.09 2.09 -7.57
C GLY A 137 -24.77 1.47 -6.20
N GLY A 138 -23.82 2.05 -5.42
CA GLY A 138 -23.51 1.62 -4.05
C GLY A 138 -22.83 0.26 -3.97
N PHE A 139 -23.18 -0.52 -2.94
CA PHE A 139 -22.52 -1.80 -2.61
C PHE A 139 -22.61 -2.83 -3.75
N ASP A 140 -23.80 -3.04 -4.31
CA ASP A 140 -24.00 -4.08 -5.34
C ASP A 140 -23.28 -3.74 -6.62
N ALA A 141 -23.28 -2.47 -7.02
CA ALA A 141 -22.50 -1.98 -8.16
C ALA A 141 -21.00 -2.16 -7.94
N GLY A 142 -20.50 -1.74 -6.79
CA GLY A 142 -19.08 -1.87 -6.45
C GLY A 142 -18.61 -3.32 -6.48
N LYS A 143 -19.39 -4.21 -5.88
CA LYS A 143 -19.11 -5.65 -5.88
C LYS A 143 -19.15 -6.22 -7.30
N THR A 144 -20.19 -5.93 -8.09
CA THR A 144 -20.33 -6.42 -9.48
C THR A 144 -19.15 -5.97 -10.33
N VAL A 145 -18.78 -4.70 -10.29
CA VAL A 145 -17.65 -4.19 -11.08
C VAL A 145 -16.35 -4.88 -10.69
N ALA A 146 -16.07 -5.08 -9.39
CA ALA A 146 -14.87 -5.77 -8.96
C ALA A 146 -14.83 -7.25 -9.40
N ASP A 147 -15.97 -7.93 -9.43
CA ASP A 147 -16.10 -9.34 -9.83
C ASP A 147 -16.03 -9.52 -11.38
N GLU A 148 -16.45 -8.52 -12.15
CA GLU A 148 -16.58 -8.60 -13.61
C GLU A 148 -15.34 -8.09 -14.38
N THR A 149 -14.35 -7.51 -13.72
CA THR A 149 -13.07 -7.17 -14.37
C THR A 149 -12.36 -8.43 -14.86
N LYS A 150 -11.67 -8.33 -16.00
CA LYS A 150 -10.96 -9.44 -16.65
C LYS A 150 -9.45 -9.23 -16.71
N LEU A 151 -9.04 -7.99 -16.84
CA LEU A 151 -7.62 -7.60 -16.85
C LEU A 151 -7.14 -7.23 -15.44
N PHE A 152 -7.96 -6.49 -14.68
CA PHE A 152 -7.69 -6.29 -13.26
C PHE A 152 -7.89 -7.58 -12.49
N ALA A 153 -6.90 -7.97 -11.70
CA ALA A 153 -7.02 -9.13 -10.81
C ALA A 153 -7.68 -8.74 -9.48
N LEU A 154 -8.68 -9.50 -9.03
CA LEU A 154 -9.31 -9.33 -7.72
C LEU A 154 -8.38 -9.85 -6.62
N VAL A 155 -7.46 -9.01 -6.17
CA VAL A 155 -6.43 -9.34 -5.17
C VAL A 155 -6.19 -8.16 -4.24
N ALA A 156 -6.20 -8.42 -2.94
CA ALA A 156 -5.89 -7.45 -1.89
C ALA A 156 -4.37 -7.25 -1.75
N ASN A 157 -3.76 -6.58 -2.71
CA ASN A 157 -2.35 -6.21 -2.72
C ASN A 157 -2.19 -4.82 -3.36
N PHE A 158 -0.96 -4.31 -3.45
CA PHE A 158 -0.63 -3.07 -4.15
C PHE A 158 0.85 -3.10 -4.62
N GLY A 159 1.15 -2.26 -5.62
CA GLY A 159 2.51 -2.14 -6.17
C GLY A 159 2.94 -3.33 -7.02
N ASP A 160 2.01 -4.16 -7.46
CA ASP A 160 2.24 -5.19 -8.46
C ASP A 160 2.42 -4.56 -9.84
N SER A 161 3.15 -5.21 -10.73
CA SER A 161 3.23 -4.84 -12.14
C SER A 161 1.89 -5.00 -12.87
N LYS A 162 1.01 -5.87 -12.36
CA LYS A 162 -0.37 -6.07 -12.81
C LYS A 162 -1.32 -5.13 -12.11
N SER A 163 -2.36 -4.73 -12.81
CA SER A 163 -3.47 -3.98 -12.22
C SER A 163 -4.33 -4.86 -11.33
N LEU A 164 -4.64 -4.36 -10.13
CA LEU A 164 -5.42 -5.06 -9.12
C LEU A 164 -6.63 -4.23 -8.74
N VAL A 165 -7.72 -4.92 -8.40
CA VAL A 165 -8.97 -4.32 -7.93
C VAL A 165 -9.43 -5.00 -6.65
N ILE A 166 -10.03 -4.25 -5.74
CA ILE A 166 -10.83 -4.77 -4.65
C ILE A 166 -12.04 -3.90 -4.41
N HIS A 167 -13.13 -4.53 -3.95
CA HIS A 167 -14.26 -3.88 -3.30
C HIS A 167 -14.13 -4.16 -1.78
N PRO A 168 -13.57 -3.24 -0.99
CA PRO A 168 -13.19 -3.52 0.40
C PRO A 168 -14.34 -3.99 1.27
N ALA A 169 -15.53 -3.41 1.10
CA ALA A 169 -16.70 -3.75 1.91
C ALA A 169 -17.13 -5.22 1.78
N SER A 170 -16.95 -5.85 0.59
CA SER A 170 -17.27 -7.26 0.37
C SER A 170 -16.08 -8.22 0.47
N THR A 171 -14.86 -7.70 0.68
CA THR A 171 -13.63 -8.51 0.71
C THR A 171 -12.86 -8.29 2.00
N THR A 172 -11.90 -7.38 2.02
CA THR A 172 -10.95 -7.17 3.13
C THR A 172 -11.60 -6.69 4.43
N HIS A 173 -12.78 -6.08 4.37
CA HIS A 173 -13.50 -5.53 5.53
C HIS A 173 -14.86 -6.19 5.75
N GLN A 174 -15.16 -7.31 5.07
CA GLN A 174 -16.47 -7.96 5.13
C GLN A 174 -16.89 -8.45 6.52
N GLN A 175 -15.92 -8.68 7.43
CA GLN A 175 -16.22 -9.09 8.81
C GLN A 175 -16.56 -7.91 9.73
N LEU A 176 -16.41 -6.68 9.29
CA LEU A 176 -16.75 -5.48 10.06
C LEU A 176 -18.21 -5.10 9.86
N THR A 177 -18.82 -4.54 10.90
CA THR A 177 -20.15 -3.92 10.77
C THR A 177 -20.08 -2.69 9.85
N PRO A 178 -21.21 -2.21 9.29
CA PRO A 178 -21.22 -0.99 8.47
C PRO A 178 -20.64 0.24 9.19
N GLU A 179 -20.87 0.37 10.50
CA GLU A 179 -20.36 1.45 11.33
C GLU A 179 -18.82 1.35 11.48
N GLU A 180 -18.31 0.15 11.69
CA GLU A 180 -16.87 -0.12 11.77
C GLU A 180 -16.19 0.13 10.42
N GLN A 181 -16.81 -0.32 9.31
CA GLN A 181 -16.31 -0.02 7.96
C GLN A 181 -16.24 1.49 7.73
N ALA A 182 -17.31 2.22 8.04
CA ALA A 182 -17.34 3.68 7.90
C ALA A 182 -16.25 4.38 8.75
N SER A 183 -16.01 3.88 9.97
CA SER A 183 -14.96 4.44 10.85
C SER A 183 -13.55 4.28 10.30
N THR A 184 -13.32 3.25 9.45
CA THR A 184 -12.06 3.04 8.73
C THR A 184 -12.00 3.73 7.36
N GLY A 185 -13.07 4.45 6.98
CA GLY A 185 -13.16 5.14 5.69
C GLY A 185 -13.60 4.24 4.53
N VAL A 186 -14.08 3.04 4.82
CA VAL A 186 -14.65 2.14 3.80
C VAL A 186 -16.14 2.41 3.67
N THR A 187 -16.52 2.96 2.51
CA THR A 187 -17.93 3.15 2.14
C THR A 187 -18.43 1.96 1.31
N PRO A 188 -19.76 1.70 1.29
CA PRO A 188 -20.31 0.57 0.55
C PRO A 188 -20.02 0.59 -0.95
N ASP A 189 -19.85 1.77 -1.52
CA ASP A 189 -19.60 2.02 -2.96
C ASP A 189 -18.12 2.03 -3.34
N LEU A 190 -17.20 1.93 -2.35
CA LEU A 190 -15.78 2.14 -2.58
C LEU A 190 -15.12 0.98 -3.32
N ILE A 191 -14.47 1.30 -4.43
CA ILE A 191 -13.52 0.42 -5.13
C ILE A 191 -12.11 1.00 -5.00
N ARG A 192 -11.13 0.15 -4.72
CA ARG A 192 -9.70 0.52 -4.74
C ARG A 192 -8.99 -0.17 -5.89
N LEU A 193 -8.25 0.60 -6.67
CA LEU A 193 -7.36 0.09 -7.71
C LEU A 193 -5.90 0.24 -7.29
N SER A 194 -5.10 -0.77 -7.60
CA SER A 194 -3.65 -0.69 -7.71
C SER A 194 -3.30 -0.82 -9.18
N VAL A 195 -3.03 0.31 -9.81
CA VAL A 195 -2.87 0.41 -11.27
C VAL A 195 -1.49 -0.09 -11.67
N GLY A 196 -1.46 -1.03 -12.62
CA GLY A 196 -0.26 -1.68 -13.13
C GLY A 196 0.36 -0.96 -14.33
N LEU A 197 1.13 -1.74 -15.10
CA LEU A 197 1.94 -1.25 -16.23
C LEU A 197 1.27 -1.47 -17.60
N GLU A 198 0.08 -2.04 -17.63
CA GLU A 198 -0.66 -2.37 -18.84
C GLU A 198 -0.96 -1.10 -19.66
N ASN A 199 -1.39 -1.28 -20.89
CA ASN A 199 -1.88 -0.17 -21.71
C ASN A 199 -3.11 0.46 -21.03
N VAL A 200 -3.10 1.77 -20.86
CA VAL A 200 -4.18 2.47 -20.14
C VAL A 200 -5.52 2.36 -20.83
N GLU A 201 -5.57 2.28 -22.15
CA GLU A 201 -6.83 2.11 -22.89
C GLU A 201 -7.44 0.71 -22.70
N ASP A 202 -6.60 -0.32 -22.55
CA ASP A 202 -7.06 -1.67 -22.19
C ASP A 202 -7.62 -1.69 -20.76
N LEU A 203 -7.00 -0.95 -19.82
CA LEU A 203 -7.51 -0.79 -18.46
C LEU A 203 -8.86 -0.09 -18.41
N LYS A 204 -9.03 1.00 -19.20
CA LYS A 204 -10.31 1.69 -19.35
C LYS A 204 -11.38 0.78 -19.94
N ALA A 205 -11.02 0.03 -20.99
CA ALA A 205 -11.94 -0.90 -21.65
C ALA A 205 -12.39 -2.01 -20.70
N ASP A 206 -11.51 -2.52 -19.85
CA ASP A 206 -11.83 -3.54 -18.86
C ASP A 206 -12.80 -3.00 -17.79
N LEU A 207 -12.57 -1.80 -17.28
CA LEU A 207 -13.51 -1.16 -16.35
C LEU A 207 -14.85 -0.84 -17.02
N GLN A 208 -14.86 -0.35 -18.26
CA GLN A 208 -16.08 -0.04 -18.99
C GLN A 208 -16.97 -1.28 -19.17
N GLN A 209 -16.38 -2.39 -19.63
CA GLN A 209 -17.14 -3.64 -19.78
C GLN A 209 -17.70 -4.19 -18.46
N ALA A 210 -17.04 -3.86 -17.32
CA ALA A 210 -17.55 -4.18 -16.00
C ALA A 210 -18.66 -3.21 -15.55
N PHE A 211 -18.57 -1.91 -15.88
CA PHE A 211 -19.64 -0.92 -15.65
C PHE A 211 -20.90 -1.24 -16.45
N ASP A 212 -20.76 -1.74 -17.67
CA ASP A 212 -21.88 -2.16 -18.53
C ASP A 212 -22.71 -3.34 -17.92
N LYS A 213 -22.28 -3.91 -16.79
CA LYS A 213 -22.98 -5.00 -16.06
C LYS A 213 -23.79 -4.48 -14.86
N VAL A 214 -23.68 -3.21 -14.54
CA VAL A 214 -24.37 -2.55 -13.42
C VAL A 214 -25.62 -1.74 -13.90
#